data_648d7dfc5b3754ceac3831b1126dc385
#
_entry.id   648d7dfc5b3754ceac3831b1126dc385
#
_cell.length_a   1.000
_cell.length_b   1.000
_cell.length_c   1.000
_cell.angle_alpha   90.00
_cell.angle_beta   90.00
_cell.angle_gamma   90.00
#
_symmetry.space_group_name_H-M   'P 1'
#
loop_
_entity.id
_entity.type
_entity.pdbx_description
1 polymer ?
#
loop_
_entity_poly.entity_id
_entity_poly.type
_entity_poly.pdbx_seq_one_letter_code
_entity_poly.pdbx_strand_id
1 'polypeptide(L)'
;MLLFDELKRRKVFRVGVAYLVVGWLLIQVASTVAPQLNLPEWAPRLITFVIMLGFPIALVLAWIFDVTPAGIRVDAAPVGNKRVIAAAAVLAALAVGWYWKTRPLPETGATDTHSIAVLPFVNMSEDKSNEYFSDGISEEILNVLARMSGLHVAARTSSFSFRKQEQEIPTIARELKVRMVLEGSVRKQGDRVRVTAQLIDARDGYHVWSQTYDRDLKDIFAIQDEIAGAIAQELKLKLDAAPAGAAPIAETSDLAAYQLYLKAMGLWTARGEQNMRQAEVLFKAAIKRDPKYAKAWAGLALTEAILPEWSEVPYTETRPAGRDAAERALAIDPTLPEAYAAQAYIASTEFRFGTAHALFDRAIAVAPSYATAYQWYGEALQSEGELDAGVDMLRKAVALDPKSSIVNSVYANILYEAHRDDEAVAVCDSIVAIEDEWCPLLKFDVALTRKDYAGARAALEKAAAARGKEALALFNAQMDALDGKGDAEVVARKLLDATDGQNDPAGITPMSGLDAMLWFMAIGRNDLAIERLVRFQKILPHNVRLAAFDKHFEQLHCEPEFVDILRTAQVEEPNLAAACKKAN
;
A
#
# COMPACT_ATOMS: atom_id res chain seq x y z
N MET A 1 -44.96 -15.55 30.12
CA MET A 1 -45.83 -16.66 29.67
C MET A 1 -46.92 -16.19 28.74
N LEU A 2 -47.68 -15.10 29.02
CA LEU A 2 -48.81 -14.63 28.22
C LEU A 2 -48.54 -14.31 26.71
N LEU A 3 -47.35 -13.79 26.35
CA LEU A 3 -47.03 -13.39 24.97
C LEU A 3 -46.74 -14.60 24.06
N PHE A 4 -46.09 -15.60 24.58
CA PHE A 4 -45.73 -16.81 23.82
C PHE A 4 -46.93 -17.68 23.50
N ASP A 5 -47.87 -17.79 24.44
CA ASP A 5 -49.14 -18.52 24.26
C ASP A 5 -50.05 -17.81 23.27
N GLU A 6 -50.01 -16.46 23.24
CA GLU A 6 -50.77 -15.64 22.30
C GLU A 6 -50.22 -15.73 20.86
N LEU A 7 -48.88 -15.71 20.70
CA LEU A 7 -48.18 -15.94 19.41
C LEU A 7 -48.51 -17.32 18.82
N LYS A 8 -48.62 -18.34 19.69
CA LYS A 8 -48.95 -19.71 19.30
C LYS A 8 -50.42 -19.82 18.90
N ARG A 9 -51.33 -19.15 19.62
CA ARG A 9 -52.77 -19.09 19.34
C ARG A 9 -53.09 -18.44 17.99
N ARG A 10 -52.36 -17.38 17.64
CA ARG A 10 -52.58 -16.57 16.42
C ARG A 10 -51.85 -17.13 15.18
N LYS A 11 -51.31 -18.34 15.24
CA LYS A 11 -50.61 -19.00 14.12
C LYS A 11 -49.39 -18.23 13.57
N VAL A 12 -48.92 -17.17 14.27
CA VAL A 12 -47.77 -16.35 13.85
C VAL A 12 -46.52 -17.20 13.60
N PHE A 13 -46.29 -18.22 14.42
CA PHE A 13 -45.20 -19.19 14.19
C PHE A 13 -45.32 -19.95 12.89
N ARG A 14 -46.52 -20.34 12.48
CA ARG A 14 -46.75 -21.07 11.20
C ARG A 14 -46.46 -20.17 10.00
N VAL A 15 -46.88 -18.92 10.07
CA VAL A 15 -46.62 -17.92 9.02
C VAL A 15 -45.12 -17.61 8.97
N GLY A 16 -44.45 -17.43 10.13
CA GLY A 16 -43.02 -17.19 10.21
C GLY A 16 -42.19 -18.34 9.62
N VAL A 17 -42.51 -19.59 9.97
CA VAL A 17 -41.84 -20.77 9.41
C VAL A 17 -42.08 -20.89 7.91
N ALA A 18 -43.31 -20.71 7.46
CA ALA A 18 -43.65 -20.76 6.03
C ALA A 18 -42.89 -19.66 5.25
N TYR A 19 -42.82 -18.44 5.80
CA TYR A 19 -42.09 -17.33 5.20
C TYR A 19 -40.60 -17.63 5.10
N LEU A 20 -40.00 -18.18 6.15
CA LEU A 20 -38.57 -18.55 6.15
C LEU A 20 -38.23 -19.63 5.13
N VAL A 21 -39.08 -20.66 5.00
CA VAL A 21 -38.90 -21.73 4.01
C VAL A 21 -39.01 -21.20 2.59
N VAL A 22 -40.08 -20.42 2.28
CA VAL A 22 -40.30 -19.84 0.95
C VAL A 22 -39.21 -18.80 0.64
N GLY A 23 -38.87 -17.96 1.61
CA GLY A 23 -37.80 -16.97 1.47
C GLY A 23 -36.44 -17.62 1.20
N TRP A 24 -36.09 -18.68 1.93
CA TRP A 24 -34.86 -19.45 1.69
C TRP A 24 -34.83 -20.06 0.27
N LEU A 25 -35.94 -20.66 -0.17
CA LEU A 25 -36.07 -21.20 -1.54
C LEU A 25 -35.91 -20.12 -2.59
N LEU A 26 -36.52 -18.94 -2.41
CA LEU A 26 -36.41 -17.82 -3.35
C LEU A 26 -34.97 -17.28 -3.41
N ILE A 27 -34.28 -17.22 -2.29
CA ILE A 27 -32.86 -16.81 -2.23
C ILE A 27 -31.99 -17.84 -2.98
N GLN A 28 -32.23 -19.15 -2.77
CA GLN A 28 -31.47 -20.20 -3.47
C GLN A 28 -31.72 -20.16 -4.99
N VAL A 29 -32.97 -20.00 -5.40
CA VAL A 29 -33.30 -19.87 -6.83
C VAL A 29 -32.68 -18.61 -7.42
N ALA A 30 -32.79 -17.48 -6.72
CA ALA A 30 -32.17 -16.22 -7.18
C ALA A 30 -30.67 -16.31 -7.33
N SER A 31 -29.96 -16.92 -6.36
CA SER A 31 -28.51 -17.07 -6.41
C SER A 31 -28.04 -18.02 -7.52
N THR A 32 -28.88 -19.01 -7.90
CA THR A 32 -28.52 -19.99 -8.94
C THR A 32 -28.91 -19.49 -10.34
N VAL A 33 -30.01 -18.78 -10.47
CA VAL A 33 -30.59 -18.37 -11.77
C VAL A 33 -30.03 -17.00 -12.23
N ALA A 34 -29.71 -16.10 -11.29
CA ALA A 34 -29.25 -14.76 -11.64
C ALA A 34 -27.99 -14.76 -12.51
N PRO A 35 -26.94 -15.58 -12.25
CA PRO A 35 -25.78 -15.67 -13.12
C PRO A 35 -26.11 -16.20 -14.51
N GLN A 36 -27.05 -17.16 -14.61
CA GLN A 36 -27.45 -17.77 -15.89
C GLN A 36 -28.23 -16.80 -16.78
N LEU A 37 -28.91 -15.81 -16.17
CA LEU A 37 -29.64 -14.76 -16.88
C LEU A 37 -28.82 -13.48 -17.10
N ASN A 38 -27.53 -13.50 -16.79
CA ASN A 38 -26.62 -12.33 -16.81
C ASN A 38 -27.18 -11.11 -16.04
N LEU A 39 -27.90 -11.36 -14.93
CA LEU A 39 -28.37 -10.28 -14.09
C LEU A 39 -27.22 -9.64 -13.32
N PRO A 40 -27.26 -8.31 -13.13
CA PRO A 40 -26.23 -7.62 -12.36
C PRO A 40 -26.06 -8.21 -10.95
N GLU A 41 -24.86 -8.22 -10.40
CA GLU A 41 -24.53 -8.81 -9.08
C GLU A 41 -25.36 -8.24 -7.91
N TRP A 42 -25.90 -7.03 -8.06
CA TRP A 42 -26.77 -6.44 -7.05
C TRP A 42 -28.17 -7.08 -7.00
N ALA A 43 -28.64 -7.75 -8.07
CA ALA A 43 -29.99 -8.27 -8.16
C ALA A 43 -30.30 -9.39 -7.15
N PRO A 44 -29.45 -10.44 -6.95
CA PRO A 44 -29.65 -11.43 -5.90
C PRO A 44 -29.61 -10.82 -4.49
N ARG A 45 -28.75 -9.83 -4.28
CA ARG A 45 -28.63 -9.11 -2.99
C ARG A 45 -29.88 -8.29 -2.69
N LEU A 46 -30.43 -7.60 -3.68
CA LEU A 46 -31.69 -6.86 -3.53
C LEU A 46 -32.87 -7.81 -3.20
N ILE A 47 -32.97 -8.96 -3.89
CA ILE A 47 -33.98 -9.98 -3.60
C ILE A 47 -33.85 -10.46 -2.15
N THR A 48 -32.65 -10.77 -1.71
CA THR A 48 -32.37 -11.18 -0.33
C THR A 48 -32.79 -10.09 0.67
N PHE A 49 -32.45 -8.84 0.40
CA PHE A 49 -32.83 -7.70 1.23
C PHE A 49 -34.33 -7.52 1.33
N VAL A 50 -35.05 -7.59 0.20
CA VAL A 50 -36.51 -7.47 0.16
C VAL A 50 -37.17 -8.61 0.95
N ILE A 51 -36.68 -9.85 0.84
CA ILE A 51 -37.16 -10.99 1.61
C ILE A 51 -36.90 -10.78 3.10
N MET A 52 -35.70 -10.32 3.50
CA MET A 52 -35.39 -10.05 4.91
C MET A 52 -36.25 -8.93 5.50
N LEU A 53 -36.48 -7.85 4.75
CA LEU A 53 -37.35 -6.73 5.15
C LEU A 53 -38.83 -7.13 5.21
N GLY A 54 -39.27 -8.01 4.34
CA GLY A 54 -40.64 -8.55 4.30
C GLY A 54 -40.96 -9.44 5.50
N PHE A 55 -39.99 -10.09 6.13
CA PHE A 55 -40.23 -10.99 7.27
C PHE A 55 -40.90 -10.31 8.47
N PRO A 56 -40.37 -9.20 9.04
CA PRO A 56 -41.05 -8.50 10.13
C PRO A 56 -42.45 -7.98 9.72
N ILE A 57 -42.61 -7.55 8.47
CA ILE A 57 -43.92 -7.11 7.95
C ILE A 57 -44.90 -8.28 7.95
N ALA A 58 -44.49 -9.45 7.47
CA ALA A 58 -45.32 -10.66 7.45
C ALA A 58 -45.74 -11.09 8.88
N LEU A 59 -44.81 -10.98 9.87
CA LEU A 59 -45.12 -11.28 11.28
C LEU A 59 -46.16 -10.29 11.86
N VAL A 60 -46.06 -8.99 11.55
CA VAL A 60 -47.02 -7.97 11.97
C VAL A 60 -48.38 -8.21 11.34
N LEU A 61 -48.41 -8.52 10.04
CA LEU A 61 -49.67 -8.85 9.34
C LEU A 61 -50.31 -10.13 9.89
N ALA A 62 -49.53 -11.18 10.17
CA ALA A 62 -50.01 -12.40 10.81
C ALA A 62 -50.52 -12.18 12.25
N TRP A 63 -50.03 -11.14 12.91
CA TRP A 63 -50.54 -10.73 14.24
C TRP A 63 -51.86 -9.97 14.16
N ILE A 64 -52.06 -9.12 13.14
CA ILE A 64 -53.24 -8.25 12.98
C ILE A 64 -54.39 -9.01 12.33
N PHE A 65 -54.10 -9.90 11.36
CA PHE A 65 -55.08 -10.61 10.57
C PHE A 65 -55.10 -12.10 10.94
N ASP A 66 -56.30 -12.62 11.29
CA ASP A 66 -56.48 -14.06 11.43
C ASP A 66 -57.16 -14.61 10.15
N VAL A 67 -56.47 -15.54 9.49
CA VAL A 67 -56.97 -16.19 8.27
C VAL A 67 -57.77 -17.42 8.70
N THR A 68 -59.09 -17.32 8.59
CA THR A 68 -60.02 -18.43 8.84
C THR A 68 -60.56 -19.00 7.53
N PRO A 69 -61.11 -20.23 7.51
CA PRO A 69 -61.76 -20.80 6.30
C PRO A 69 -62.95 -19.97 5.77
N ALA A 70 -63.49 -19.06 6.58
CA ALA A 70 -64.59 -18.18 6.25
C ALA A 70 -64.16 -16.77 5.78
N GLY A 71 -62.83 -16.51 5.64
CA GLY A 71 -62.27 -15.22 5.21
C GLY A 71 -61.32 -14.57 6.21
N ILE A 72 -60.82 -13.40 5.83
CA ILE A 72 -59.90 -12.60 6.65
C ILE A 72 -60.72 -11.76 7.64
N ARG A 73 -60.49 -11.96 8.94
CA ARG A 73 -61.08 -11.12 10.00
C ARG A 73 -60.00 -10.26 10.67
N VAL A 74 -60.31 -8.98 10.87
CA VAL A 74 -59.49 -8.07 11.69
C VAL A 74 -59.98 -8.18 13.11
N ASP A 75 -59.20 -8.77 14.00
CA ASP A 75 -59.49 -8.75 15.43
C ASP A 75 -59.23 -7.36 16.01
N ALA A 76 -60.17 -6.85 16.81
CA ALA A 76 -60.02 -5.58 17.51
C ALA A 76 -58.73 -5.63 18.35
N ALA A 77 -57.89 -4.63 18.18
CA ALA A 77 -56.50 -4.57 18.67
C ALA A 77 -56.36 -4.90 20.17
N PRO A 78 -55.68 -5.98 20.55
CA PRO A 78 -55.46 -6.28 21.96
C PRO A 78 -54.39 -5.36 22.57
N VAL A 79 -54.53 -5.12 23.87
CA VAL A 79 -53.60 -4.40 24.72
C VAL A 79 -52.23 -5.13 24.67
N GLY A 80 -51.26 -4.63 23.88
CA GLY A 80 -49.94 -5.25 23.75
C GLY A 80 -49.22 -5.02 22.40
N ASN A 81 -49.85 -4.39 21.42
CA ASN A 81 -49.31 -4.11 20.08
C ASN A 81 -47.94 -3.42 20.07
N LYS A 82 -47.65 -2.59 21.08
CA LYS A 82 -46.37 -1.86 21.17
C LYS A 82 -45.14 -2.77 21.19
N ARG A 83 -45.22 -3.95 21.84
CA ARG A 83 -44.07 -4.90 21.93
C ARG A 83 -43.86 -5.65 20.61
N VAL A 84 -44.91 -6.01 19.90
CA VAL A 84 -44.81 -6.70 18.59
C VAL A 84 -44.30 -5.73 17.52
N ILE A 85 -44.82 -4.51 17.52
CA ILE A 85 -44.35 -3.43 16.64
C ILE A 85 -42.88 -3.09 16.93
N ALA A 86 -42.50 -3.00 18.23
CA ALA A 86 -41.10 -2.75 18.61
C ALA A 86 -40.18 -3.89 18.16
N ALA A 87 -40.56 -5.16 18.33
CA ALA A 87 -39.77 -6.29 17.86
C ALA A 87 -39.63 -6.31 16.33
N ALA A 88 -40.72 -6.01 15.58
CA ALA A 88 -40.67 -5.89 14.13
C ALA A 88 -39.79 -4.72 13.67
N ALA A 89 -39.82 -3.59 14.37
CA ALA A 89 -38.97 -2.44 14.09
C ALA A 89 -37.48 -2.77 14.33
N VAL A 90 -37.15 -3.52 15.39
CA VAL A 90 -35.77 -3.99 15.67
C VAL A 90 -35.30 -4.93 14.56
N LEU A 91 -36.12 -5.88 14.11
CA LEU A 91 -35.77 -6.79 13.02
C LEU A 91 -35.58 -6.03 11.69
N ALA A 92 -36.43 -5.05 11.40
CA ALA A 92 -36.27 -4.19 10.23
C ALA A 92 -34.97 -3.34 10.33
N ALA A 93 -34.65 -2.78 11.49
CA ALA A 93 -33.41 -2.03 11.71
C ALA A 93 -32.18 -2.93 11.57
N LEU A 94 -32.23 -4.19 12.04
CA LEU A 94 -31.15 -5.17 11.83
C LEU A 94 -30.99 -5.54 10.36
N ALA A 95 -32.08 -5.71 9.60
CA ALA A 95 -32.02 -5.97 8.17
C ALA A 95 -31.44 -4.78 7.39
N VAL A 96 -31.84 -3.55 7.75
CA VAL A 96 -31.28 -2.32 7.18
C VAL A 96 -29.80 -2.18 7.57
N GLY A 97 -29.43 -2.39 8.83
CA GLY A 97 -28.05 -2.36 9.29
C GLY A 97 -27.17 -3.41 8.58
N TRP A 98 -27.69 -4.62 8.41
CA TRP A 98 -27.01 -5.65 7.63
C TRP A 98 -26.84 -5.24 6.16
N TYR A 99 -27.88 -4.70 5.53
CA TYR A 99 -27.80 -4.18 4.17
C TYR A 99 -26.76 -3.07 4.03
N TRP A 100 -26.72 -2.11 4.97
CA TRP A 100 -25.72 -1.04 4.96
C TRP A 100 -24.30 -1.56 5.18
N LYS A 101 -24.11 -2.56 6.04
CA LYS A 101 -22.81 -3.21 6.30
C LYS A 101 -22.32 -4.06 5.12
N THR A 102 -23.25 -4.70 4.40
CA THR A 102 -22.94 -5.55 3.24
C THR A 102 -23.09 -4.82 1.90
N ARG A 103 -23.51 -3.55 1.93
CA ARG A 103 -23.47 -2.71 0.75
C ARG A 103 -22.03 -2.74 0.25
N PRO A 104 -21.75 -3.17 -1.00
CA PRO A 104 -20.53 -2.72 -1.61
C PRO A 104 -20.62 -1.19 -1.51
N LEU A 105 -19.62 -0.59 -0.85
CA LEU A 105 -19.41 0.85 -0.99
C LEU A 105 -19.56 1.10 -2.49
N PRO A 106 -20.34 2.11 -2.93
CA PRO A 106 -20.31 2.48 -4.32
C PRO A 106 -18.83 2.52 -4.63
N GLU A 107 -18.40 1.72 -5.61
CA GLU A 107 -17.05 1.85 -6.13
C GLU A 107 -16.91 3.33 -6.45
N THR A 108 -16.33 4.08 -5.50
CA THR A 108 -15.84 5.42 -5.68
C THR A 108 -14.53 5.29 -6.43
N GLY A 109 -14.68 4.79 -7.59
CA GLY A 109 -13.84 4.62 -8.69
C GLY A 109 -14.79 4.29 -9.81
N ALA A 110 -15.39 5.30 -10.42
CA ALA A 110 -15.45 5.27 -11.86
C ALA A 110 -14.02 4.90 -12.23
N THR A 111 -13.76 3.62 -12.61
CA THR A 111 -12.50 3.24 -13.21
C THR A 111 -12.30 4.28 -14.28
N ASP A 112 -11.33 5.18 -14.02
CA ASP A 112 -11.09 6.30 -14.92
C ASP A 112 -11.01 5.68 -16.30
N THR A 113 -11.82 6.18 -17.25
CA THR A 113 -11.86 5.63 -18.61
C THR A 113 -10.47 5.58 -19.24
N HIS A 114 -9.52 6.29 -18.64
CA HIS A 114 -8.13 6.41 -19.01
C HIS A 114 -7.20 5.83 -17.93
N SER A 115 -7.41 4.57 -17.55
CA SER A 115 -6.56 3.87 -16.60
C SER A 115 -6.06 2.55 -17.18
N ILE A 116 -4.78 2.21 -16.95
CA ILE A 116 -4.10 1.05 -17.52
C ILE A 116 -3.13 0.41 -16.53
N ALA A 117 -3.02 -0.91 -16.59
CA ALA A 117 -1.93 -1.67 -16.00
C ALA A 117 -1.10 -2.34 -17.11
N VAL A 118 0.21 -2.31 -16.98
CA VAL A 118 1.14 -3.04 -17.86
C VAL A 118 1.64 -4.27 -17.11
N LEU A 119 1.19 -5.45 -17.49
CA LEU A 119 1.64 -6.70 -16.88
C LEU A 119 3.05 -7.07 -17.37
N PRO A 120 3.83 -7.85 -16.59
CA PRO A 120 5.11 -8.33 -17.02
C PRO A 120 4.97 -9.20 -18.27
N PHE A 121 5.67 -8.87 -19.34
CA PHE A 121 5.63 -9.63 -20.59
C PHE A 121 6.29 -11.00 -20.40
N VAL A 122 5.66 -12.02 -20.94
CA VAL A 122 6.13 -13.40 -20.82
C VAL A 122 7.42 -13.59 -21.63
N ASN A 123 8.47 -14.10 -21.00
CA ASN A 123 9.70 -14.48 -21.71
C ASN A 123 9.47 -15.78 -22.50
N MET A 124 9.42 -15.65 -23.80
CA MET A 124 9.30 -16.76 -24.77
C MET A 124 10.64 -17.15 -25.42
N SER A 125 11.76 -16.61 -24.90
CA SER A 125 13.10 -16.96 -25.36
C SER A 125 13.49 -18.36 -24.86
N GLU A 126 14.38 -19.06 -25.58
CA GLU A 126 14.93 -20.34 -25.14
C GLU A 126 15.74 -20.20 -23.85
N ASP A 127 16.45 -19.09 -23.68
CA ASP A 127 17.22 -18.77 -22.49
C ASP A 127 16.33 -18.05 -21.46
N LYS A 128 16.03 -18.73 -20.36
CA LYS A 128 15.26 -18.18 -19.25
C LYS A 128 15.94 -17.01 -18.55
N SER A 129 17.28 -16.88 -18.68
CA SER A 129 18.01 -15.75 -18.13
C SER A 129 17.64 -14.40 -18.78
N ASN A 130 16.89 -14.40 -19.89
CA ASN A 130 16.36 -13.20 -20.54
C ASN A 130 15.05 -12.66 -19.87
N GLU A 131 14.61 -13.21 -18.75
CA GLU A 131 13.42 -12.73 -18.03
C GLU A 131 13.53 -11.24 -17.67
N TYR A 132 14.71 -10.81 -17.17
CA TYR A 132 14.98 -9.40 -16.88
C TYR A 132 14.78 -8.47 -18.10
N PHE A 133 15.02 -9.00 -19.29
CA PHE A 133 14.85 -8.22 -20.52
C PHE A 133 13.37 -8.04 -20.88
N SER A 134 12.56 -9.09 -20.75
CA SER A 134 11.10 -9.00 -20.93
C SER A 134 10.46 -8.07 -19.92
N ASP A 135 10.89 -8.15 -18.68
CA ASP A 135 10.48 -7.26 -17.60
C ASP A 135 10.80 -5.81 -17.89
N GLY A 136 12.06 -5.57 -18.29
CA GLY A 136 12.51 -4.24 -18.60
C GLY A 136 11.74 -3.61 -19.75
N ILE A 137 11.37 -4.36 -20.78
CA ILE A 137 10.51 -3.86 -21.86
C ILE A 137 9.14 -3.43 -21.32
N SER A 138 8.53 -4.25 -20.47
CA SER A 138 7.23 -3.92 -19.85
C SER A 138 7.33 -2.67 -18.98
N GLU A 139 8.38 -2.55 -18.19
CA GLU A 139 8.66 -1.41 -17.33
C GLU A 139 8.88 -0.13 -18.13
N GLU A 140 9.66 -0.19 -19.23
CA GLU A 140 9.88 0.96 -20.08
C GLU A 140 8.59 1.45 -20.75
N ILE A 141 7.74 0.53 -21.23
CA ILE A 141 6.41 0.90 -21.76
C ILE A 141 5.57 1.55 -20.66
N LEU A 142 5.58 1.00 -19.44
CA LEU A 142 4.89 1.57 -18.28
C LEU A 142 5.38 3.00 -18.02
N ASN A 143 6.70 3.22 -18.01
CA ASN A 143 7.31 4.51 -17.73
C ASN A 143 6.95 5.56 -18.81
N VAL A 144 6.89 5.18 -20.09
CA VAL A 144 6.43 6.05 -21.17
C VAL A 144 4.97 6.44 -20.96
N LEU A 145 4.11 5.48 -20.62
CA LEU A 145 2.69 5.71 -20.38
C LEU A 145 2.47 6.58 -19.12
N ALA A 146 3.27 6.39 -18.06
CA ALA A 146 3.15 7.15 -16.80
C ALA A 146 3.41 8.65 -16.95
N ARG A 147 4.09 9.07 -18.03
CA ARG A 147 4.33 10.49 -18.38
C ARG A 147 3.15 11.12 -19.14
N MET A 148 2.18 10.31 -19.59
CA MET A 148 1.05 10.83 -20.36
C MET A 148 0.03 11.50 -19.45
N SER A 149 -0.24 12.79 -19.71
CA SER A 149 -1.26 13.54 -18.98
C SER A 149 -2.64 12.91 -19.17
N GLY A 150 -3.38 12.77 -18.09
CA GLY A 150 -4.74 12.20 -18.10
C GLY A 150 -4.80 10.68 -18.23
N LEU A 151 -3.66 9.97 -18.17
CA LEU A 151 -3.60 8.52 -18.08
C LEU A 151 -3.18 8.10 -16.66
N HIS A 152 -4.03 7.33 -16.00
CA HIS A 152 -3.71 6.71 -14.72
C HIS A 152 -3.05 5.35 -14.96
N VAL A 153 -1.78 5.22 -14.61
CA VAL A 153 -1.00 4.00 -14.85
C VAL A 153 -0.71 3.31 -13.51
N ALA A 154 -1.14 2.06 -13.38
CA ALA A 154 -0.81 1.26 -12.20
C ALA A 154 0.71 1.05 -12.11
N ALA A 155 1.26 1.21 -10.91
CA ALA A 155 2.70 1.10 -10.71
C ALA A 155 3.23 -0.32 -11.01
N ARG A 156 4.53 -0.37 -11.30
CA ARG A 156 5.25 -1.60 -11.62
C ARG A 156 5.05 -2.69 -10.57
N THR A 157 5.25 -2.36 -9.30
CA THR A 157 5.19 -3.34 -8.20
C THR A 157 3.85 -4.05 -8.17
N SER A 158 2.75 -3.29 -8.26
CA SER A 158 1.40 -3.84 -8.30
C SER A 158 1.14 -4.66 -9.55
N SER A 159 1.54 -4.17 -10.72
CA SER A 159 1.33 -4.87 -12.00
C SER A 159 2.12 -6.18 -12.06
N PHE A 160 3.34 -6.18 -11.53
CA PHE A 160 4.24 -7.34 -11.57
C PHE A 160 3.95 -8.39 -10.49
N SER A 161 3.13 -8.08 -9.48
CA SER A 161 2.69 -9.04 -8.47
C SER A 161 1.86 -10.18 -9.08
N PHE A 162 1.30 -9.98 -10.26
CA PHE A 162 0.50 -10.97 -10.99
C PHE A 162 1.29 -11.92 -11.88
N ARG A 163 2.61 -11.83 -11.94
CA ARG A 163 3.48 -12.65 -12.81
C ARG A 163 3.24 -14.15 -12.73
N LYS A 164 3.01 -14.69 -11.55
CA LYS A 164 2.87 -16.13 -11.30
C LYS A 164 1.43 -16.55 -10.99
N GLN A 165 0.49 -15.64 -11.18
CA GLN A 165 -0.89 -15.88 -10.84
C GLN A 165 -1.68 -16.14 -12.11
N GLU A 166 -2.30 -17.31 -12.22
CA GLU A 166 -3.28 -17.61 -13.29
C GLU A 166 -4.63 -16.96 -12.89
N GLN A 167 -4.67 -15.63 -12.96
CA GLN A 167 -5.90 -14.87 -12.69
C GLN A 167 -6.48 -14.31 -13.99
N GLU A 168 -7.79 -14.22 -14.04
CA GLU A 168 -8.50 -13.60 -15.17
C GLU A 168 -8.27 -12.09 -15.20
N ILE A 169 -8.11 -11.53 -16.40
CA ILE A 169 -7.86 -10.08 -16.62
C ILE A 169 -8.87 -9.17 -15.88
N PRO A 170 -10.19 -9.46 -15.87
CA PRO A 170 -11.14 -8.64 -15.09
C PRO A 170 -10.85 -8.62 -13.59
N THR A 171 -10.31 -9.70 -13.04
CA THR A 171 -9.93 -9.77 -11.62
C THR A 171 -8.68 -8.92 -11.35
N ILE A 172 -7.64 -9.06 -12.18
CA ILE A 172 -6.42 -8.25 -12.10
C ILE A 172 -6.77 -6.76 -12.19
N ALA A 173 -7.57 -6.37 -13.19
CA ALA A 173 -7.95 -4.98 -13.39
C ALA A 173 -8.74 -4.39 -12.21
N ARG A 174 -9.62 -5.19 -11.59
CA ARG A 174 -10.36 -4.79 -10.38
C ARG A 174 -9.44 -4.57 -9.19
N GLU A 175 -8.45 -5.46 -8.98
CA GLU A 175 -7.48 -5.32 -7.91
C GLU A 175 -6.55 -4.13 -8.10
N LEU A 176 -6.16 -3.83 -9.35
CA LEU A 176 -5.35 -2.68 -9.72
C LEU A 176 -6.17 -1.40 -9.94
N LYS A 177 -7.51 -1.49 -9.88
CA LYS A 177 -8.44 -0.37 -10.11
C LYS A 177 -8.26 0.30 -11.47
N VAL A 178 -7.94 -0.48 -12.49
CA VAL A 178 -7.75 -0.01 -13.88
C VAL A 178 -8.81 -0.57 -14.80
N ARG A 179 -9.06 0.14 -15.91
CA ARG A 179 -9.97 -0.30 -16.96
C ARG A 179 -9.28 -1.16 -18.00
N MET A 180 -8.07 -0.79 -18.36
CA MET A 180 -7.34 -1.44 -19.45
C MET A 180 -6.18 -2.24 -18.88
N VAL A 181 -5.85 -3.35 -19.52
CA VAL A 181 -4.68 -4.16 -19.20
C VAL A 181 -3.87 -4.39 -20.47
N LEU A 182 -2.60 -4.07 -20.42
CA LEU A 182 -1.62 -4.41 -21.45
C LEU A 182 -0.89 -5.67 -21.01
N GLU A 183 -0.97 -6.72 -21.81
CA GLU A 183 -0.18 -7.93 -21.66
C GLU A 183 0.66 -8.19 -22.91
N GLY A 184 1.63 -9.09 -22.82
CA GLY A 184 2.44 -9.41 -23.97
C GLY A 184 3.46 -10.50 -23.74
N SER A 185 4.27 -10.71 -24.77
CA SER A 185 5.40 -11.64 -24.73
C SER A 185 6.60 -11.10 -25.48
N VAL A 186 7.79 -11.52 -25.06
CA VAL A 186 9.06 -11.16 -25.68
C VAL A 186 9.83 -12.44 -26.00
N ARG A 187 10.30 -12.56 -27.25
CA ARG A 187 11.23 -13.60 -27.67
C ARG A 187 12.48 -12.96 -28.25
N LYS A 188 13.60 -13.16 -27.58
CA LYS A 188 14.93 -12.75 -28.05
C LYS A 188 15.67 -13.95 -28.57
N GLN A 189 16.25 -13.82 -29.78
CA GLN A 189 17.07 -14.83 -30.41
C GLN A 189 18.25 -14.15 -31.15
N GLY A 190 19.42 -14.19 -30.54
CA GLY A 190 20.58 -13.42 -31.03
C GLY A 190 20.28 -11.93 -31.06
N ASP A 191 20.42 -11.31 -32.22
CA ASP A 191 20.16 -9.89 -32.47
C ASP A 191 18.72 -9.59 -32.94
N ARG A 192 17.84 -10.60 -32.93
CA ARG A 192 16.41 -10.43 -33.25
C ARG A 192 15.57 -10.42 -32.00
N VAL A 193 14.54 -9.59 -32.02
CA VAL A 193 13.50 -9.54 -30.96
C VAL A 193 12.13 -9.57 -31.62
N ARG A 194 11.26 -10.41 -31.05
CA ARG A 194 9.83 -10.39 -31.35
C ARG A 194 9.08 -10.01 -30.09
N VAL A 195 8.33 -8.92 -30.18
CA VAL A 195 7.46 -8.42 -29.09
C VAL A 195 6.02 -8.53 -29.57
N THR A 196 5.18 -9.22 -28.83
CA THR A 196 3.73 -9.21 -29.02
C THR A 196 3.10 -8.45 -27.86
N ALA A 197 2.26 -7.48 -28.16
CA ALA A 197 1.56 -6.68 -27.16
C ALA A 197 0.06 -6.66 -27.48
N GLN A 198 -0.78 -6.74 -26.43
CA GLN A 198 -2.22 -6.84 -26.53
C GLN A 198 -2.86 -5.97 -25.45
N LEU A 199 -3.76 -5.07 -25.86
CA LEU A 199 -4.53 -4.21 -24.97
C LEU A 199 -5.94 -4.78 -24.82
N ILE A 200 -6.38 -4.99 -23.58
CA ILE A 200 -7.63 -5.65 -23.22
C ILE A 200 -8.50 -4.69 -22.41
N ASP A 201 -9.77 -4.53 -22.79
CA ASP A 201 -10.75 -3.86 -21.93
C ASP A 201 -11.25 -4.86 -20.88
N ALA A 202 -10.97 -4.59 -19.62
CA ALA A 202 -11.28 -5.51 -18.52
C ALA A 202 -12.78 -5.65 -18.20
N ARG A 203 -13.64 -4.82 -18.79
CA ARG A 203 -15.12 -4.91 -18.60
C ARG A 203 -15.70 -6.14 -19.26
N ASP A 204 -15.17 -6.51 -20.38
CA ASP A 204 -15.67 -7.61 -21.21
C ASP A 204 -14.58 -8.65 -21.56
N GLY A 205 -13.31 -8.36 -21.25
CA GLY A 205 -12.17 -9.24 -21.51
C GLY A 205 -11.74 -9.31 -22.98
N TYR A 206 -12.28 -8.42 -23.84
CA TYR A 206 -11.93 -8.43 -25.26
C TYR A 206 -10.70 -7.59 -25.57
N HIS A 207 -9.93 -8.08 -26.55
CA HIS A 207 -8.79 -7.34 -27.09
C HIS A 207 -9.28 -6.16 -27.92
N VAL A 208 -8.92 -4.94 -27.50
CA VAL A 208 -9.21 -3.72 -28.28
C VAL A 208 -8.11 -3.44 -29.27
N TRP A 209 -6.90 -3.95 -29.01
CA TRP A 209 -5.75 -3.82 -29.90
C TRP A 209 -4.78 -4.98 -29.67
N SER A 210 -4.13 -5.45 -30.76
CA SER A 210 -3.08 -6.47 -30.71
C SER A 210 -2.13 -6.28 -31.87
N GLN A 211 -0.82 -6.31 -31.58
CA GLN A 211 0.21 -6.18 -32.62
C GLN A 211 1.47 -7.00 -32.26
N THR A 212 2.15 -7.47 -33.29
CA THR A 212 3.42 -8.17 -33.17
C THR A 212 4.51 -7.41 -33.93
N TYR A 213 5.61 -7.15 -33.28
CA TYR A 213 6.81 -6.49 -33.81
C TYR A 213 7.91 -7.55 -33.91
N ASP A 214 8.47 -7.72 -35.12
CA ASP A 214 9.59 -8.64 -35.38
C ASP A 214 10.69 -7.84 -36.06
N ARG A 215 11.70 -7.43 -35.29
CA ARG A 215 12.74 -6.49 -35.72
C ARG A 215 14.11 -6.83 -35.15
N ASP A 216 15.11 -6.06 -35.55
CA ASP A 216 16.42 -6.13 -34.91
C ASP A 216 16.36 -5.59 -33.47
N LEU A 217 17.17 -6.17 -32.59
CA LEU A 217 17.20 -5.80 -31.18
C LEU A 217 17.61 -4.33 -30.97
N LYS A 218 18.37 -3.75 -31.89
CA LYS A 218 18.72 -2.32 -31.87
C LYS A 218 17.50 -1.38 -31.98
N ASP A 219 16.39 -1.87 -32.53
CA ASP A 219 15.16 -1.11 -32.78
C ASP A 219 14.19 -1.18 -31.56
N ILE A 220 14.64 -1.73 -30.43
CA ILE A 220 13.77 -1.99 -29.26
C ILE A 220 13.08 -0.72 -28.73
N PHE A 221 13.76 0.41 -28.74
CA PHE A 221 13.20 1.69 -28.29
C PHE A 221 12.08 2.17 -29.22
N ALA A 222 12.27 2.03 -30.54
CA ALA A 222 11.21 2.35 -31.50
C ALA A 222 9.96 1.46 -31.31
N ILE A 223 10.15 0.19 -30.94
CA ILE A 223 9.03 -0.70 -30.60
C ILE A 223 8.28 -0.21 -29.36
N GLN A 224 8.98 0.20 -28.33
CA GLN A 224 8.38 0.72 -27.09
C GLN A 224 7.54 1.98 -27.35
N ASP A 225 8.09 2.92 -28.12
CA ASP A 225 7.41 4.16 -28.53
C ASP A 225 6.18 3.87 -29.40
N GLU A 226 6.28 2.94 -30.34
CA GLU A 226 5.16 2.53 -31.20
C GLU A 226 4.02 1.90 -30.37
N ILE A 227 4.35 1.05 -29.40
CA ILE A 227 3.35 0.45 -28.50
C ILE A 227 2.66 1.53 -27.66
N ALA A 228 3.42 2.41 -27.03
CA ALA A 228 2.87 3.48 -26.19
C ALA A 228 2.00 4.45 -27.02
N GLY A 229 2.45 4.79 -28.23
CA GLY A 229 1.68 5.63 -29.17
C GLY A 229 0.37 4.99 -29.61
N ALA A 230 0.37 3.68 -29.90
CA ALA A 230 -0.83 2.94 -30.25
C ALA A 230 -1.83 2.90 -29.09
N ILE A 231 -1.36 2.68 -27.86
CA ILE A 231 -2.20 2.71 -26.65
C ILE A 231 -2.83 4.08 -26.46
N ALA A 232 -2.05 5.15 -26.58
CA ALA A 232 -2.56 6.51 -26.46
C ALA A 232 -3.64 6.81 -27.49
N GLN A 233 -3.48 6.33 -28.74
CA GLN A 233 -4.48 6.46 -29.79
C GLN A 233 -5.76 5.69 -29.47
N GLU A 234 -5.66 4.43 -29.02
CA GLU A 234 -6.81 3.60 -28.64
C GLU A 234 -7.59 4.21 -27.47
N LEU A 235 -6.88 4.81 -26.51
CA LEU A 235 -7.48 5.50 -25.37
C LEU A 235 -7.98 6.89 -25.72
N LYS A 236 -7.82 7.37 -26.96
CA LYS A 236 -8.19 8.72 -27.43
C LYS A 236 -7.62 9.84 -26.54
N LEU A 237 -6.45 9.59 -26.00
CA LEU A 237 -5.73 10.59 -25.23
C LEU A 237 -5.24 11.69 -26.18
N LYS A 238 -5.41 12.94 -25.79
CA LYS A 238 -4.66 14.01 -26.41
C LYS A 238 -3.20 13.81 -25.98
N LEU A 239 -2.38 13.37 -26.88
CA LEU A 239 -0.95 13.48 -26.71
C LEU A 239 -0.68 14.99 -26.65
N ASP A 240 -0.49 15.52 -25.44
CA ASP A 240 0.09 16.84 -25.29
C ASP A 240 1.43 16.73 -26.00
N ALA A 241 1.53 17.44 -27.12
CA ALA A 241 2.74 17.45 -27.91
C ALA A 241 3.89 17.73 -26.96
N ALA A 242 4.87 16.84 -26.91
CA ALA A 242 6.14 17.18 -26.27
C ALA A 242 6.50 18.60 -26.72
N PRO A 243 6.99 19.48 -25.82
CA PRO A 243 7.23 20.87 -26.15
C PRO A 243 7.83 20.91 -27.54
N ALA A 244 7.19 21.66 -28.46
CA ALA A 244 7.53 21.65 -29.88
C ALA A 244 9.03 21.90 -30.03
N GLY A 245 9.80 20.87 -30.44
CA GLY A 245 11.25 20.93 -30.57
C GLY A 245 12.06 19.95 -29.70
N ALA A 246 11.45 19.25 -28.73
CA ALA A 246 12.13 18.13 -28.07
C ALA A 246 12.01 16.89 -28.97
N ALA A 247 13.05 16.62 -29.75
CA ALA A 247 13.25 15.30 -30.33
C ALA A 247 13.27 14.28 -29.18
N PRO A 248 12.70 13.05 -29.37
CA PRO A 248 12.86 12.00 -28.39
C PRO A 248 14.35 11.90 -28.06
N ILE A 249 14.72 12.17 -26.81
CA ILE A 249 16.11 12.04 -26.39
C ILE A 249 16.41 10.55 -26.52
N ALA A 250 17.31 10.20 -27.46
CA ALA A 250 17.71 8.82 -27.69
C ALA A 250 18.23 8.26 -26.35
N GLU A 251 17.53 7.28 -25.81
CA GLU A 251 17.84 6.75 -24.48
C GLU A 251 19.30 6.27 -24.41
N THR A 252 19.71 5.40 -25.31
CA THR A 252 21.10 4.99 -25.58
C THR A 252 21.12 4.21 -26.90
N SER A 253 22.21 4.26 -27.63
CA SER A 253 22.46 3.36 -28.77
C SER A 253 23.27 2.12 -28.37
N ASP A 254 23.82 2.09 -27.16
CA ASP A 254 24.60 0.95 -26.64
C ASP A 254 23.68 -0.06 -25.96
N LEU A 255 23.34 -1.12 -26.69
CA LEU A 255 22.49 -2.21 -26.20
C LEU A 255 23.04 -2.85 -24.91
N ALA A 256 24.35 -2.93 -24.74
CA ALA A 256 24.93 -3.51 -23.54
C ALA A 256 24.79 -2.55 -22.34
N ALA A 257 24.86 -1.23 -22.55
CA ALA A 257 24.53 -0.25 -21.52
C ALA A 257 23.06 -0.38 -21.09
N TYR A 258 22.14 -0.53 -22.07
CA TYR A 258 20.73 -0.78 -21.80
C TYR A 258 20.49 -2.06 -20.97
N GLN A 259 21.12 -3.17 -21.34
CA GLN A 259 20.98 -4.43 -20.60
C GLN A 259 21.51 -4.34 -19.15
N LEU A 260 22.60 -3.61 -18.93
CA LEU A 260 23.14 -3.34 -17.59
C LEU A 260 22.14 -2.53 -16.78
N TYR A 261 21.55 -1.49 -17.36
CA TYR A 261 20.52 -0.67 -16.74
C TYR A 261 19.30 -1.50 -16.31
N LEU A 262 18.76 -2.34 -17.21
CA LEU A 262 17.60 -3.18 -16.87
C LEU A 262 17.87 -4.14 -15.72
N LYS A 263 19.07 -4.77 -15.70
CA LYS A 263 19.49 -5.63 -14.58
C LYS A 263 19.60 -4.83 -13.28
N ALA A 264 20.19 -3.65 -13.35
CA ALA A 264 20.32 -2.76 -12.18
C ALA A 264 18.95 -2.35 -11.64
N MET A 265 18.01 -1.96 -12.48
CA MET A 265 16.64 -1.62 -12.07
C MET A 265 15.93 -2.81 -11.40
N GLY A 266 16.07 -4.02 -11.95
CA GLY A 266 15.53 -5.22 -11.32
C GLY A 266 16.07 -5.46 -9.90
N LEU A 267 17.37 -5.27 -9.68
CA LEU A 267 18.00 -5.38 -8.37
C LEU A 267 17.56 -4.23 -7.44
N TRP A 268 17.52 -3.00 -7.95
CA TRP A 268 17.03 -1.85 -7.18
C TRP A 268 15.62 -2.06 -6.66
N THR A 269 14.74 -2.62 -7.48
CA THR A 269 13.34 -2.93 -7.09
C THR A 269 13.27 -4.06 -6.06
N ALA A 270 14.17 -5.04 -6.13
CA ALA A 270 14.22 -6.17 -5.20
C ALA A 270 14.68 -5.78 -3.78
N ARG A 271 15.27 -4.56 -3.64
CA ARG A 271 15.73 -4.02 -2.34
C ARG A 271 16.76 -4.93 -1.63
N GLY A 272 17.15 -4.51 -0.43
CA GLY A 272 18.16 -5.18 0.39
C GLY A 272 19.59 -4.78 0.03
N GLU A 273 20.51 -4.82 1.00
CA GLU A 273 21.87 -4.30 0.87
C GLU A 273 22.62 -4.89 -0.34
N GLN A 274 22.64 -6.22 -0.47
CA GLN A 274 23.37 -6.87 -1.54
C GLN A 274 22.87 -6.46 -2.92
N ASN A 275 21.55 -6.39 -3.10
CA ASN A 275 20.92 -6.00 -4.36
C ASN A 275 21.21 -4.53 -4.68
N MET A 276 21.11 -3.64 -3.69
CA MET A 276 21.38 -2.21 -3.87
C MET A 276 22.83 -1.94 -4.27
N ARG A 277 23.80 -2.60 -3.61
CA ARG A 277 25.22 -2.50 -3.98
C ARG A 277 25.52 -3.05 -5.37
N GLN A 278 24.85 -4.14 -5.76
CA GLN A 278 24.99 -4.68 -7.13
C GLN A 278 24.34 -3.76 -8.16
N ALA A 279 23.19 -3.15 -7.85
CA ALA A 279 22.54 -2.17 -8.72
C ALA A 279 23.47 -0.97 -8.98
N GLU A 280 24.09 -0.43 -7.91
CA GLU A 280 25.08 0.65 -8.01
C GLU A 280 26.21 0.31 -8.99
N VAL A 281 26.82 -0.87 -8.84
CA VAL A 281 27.89 -1.34 -9.72
C VAL A 281 27.42 -1.43 -11.19
N LEU A 282 26.22 -1.94 -11.43
CA LEU A 282 25.69 -2.10 -12.78
C LEU A 282 25.30 -0.76 -13.42
N PHE A 283 24.74 0.20 -12.66
CA PHE A 283 24.50 1.57 -13.14
C PHE A 283 25.81 2.26 -13.52
N LYS A 284 26.83 2.18 -12.66
CA LYS A 284 28.17 2.72 -12.96
C LYS A 284 28.77 2.07 -14.21
N ALA A 285 28.55 0.77 -14.42
CA ALA A 285 29.00 0.07 -15.62
C ALA A 285 28.25 0.52 -16.88
N ALA A 286 26.93 0.75 -16.78
CA ALA A 286 26.12 1.28 -17.89
C ALA A 286 26.58 2.71 -18.26
N ILE A 287 26.81 3.58 -17.29
CA ILE A 287 27.30 4.94 -17.45
C ILE A 287 28.70 4.96 -18.08
N LYS A 288 29.58 4.03 -17.67
CA LYS A 288 30.92 3.90 -18.25
C LYS A 288 30.88 3.56 -19.74
N ARG A 289 29.88 2.75 -20.16
CA ARG A 289 29.68 2.41 -21.58
C ARG A 289 29.08 3.56 -22.37
N ASP A 290 28.04 4.18 -21.83
CA ASP A 290 27.40 5.36 -22.42
C ASP A 290 27.20 6.46 -21.39
N PRO A 291 28.13 7.43 -21.31
CA PRO A 291 28.02 8.56 -20.38
C PRO A 291 26.83 9.50 -20.64
N LYS A 292 26.16 9.37 -21.81
CA LYS A 292 24.97 10.14 -22.15
C LYS A 292 23.67 9.41 -21.85
N TYR A 293 23.74 8.21 -21.27
CA TYR A 293 22.55 7.46 -20.90
C TYR A 293 21.91 8.02 -19.61
N ALA A 294 20.99 8.95 -19.77
CA ALA A 294 20.37 9.71 -18.68
C ALA A 294 19.68 8.82 -17.63
N LYS A 295 18.94 7.76 -18.07
CA LYS A 295 18.28 6.82 -17.17
C LYS A 295 19.25 6.05 -16.27
N ALA A 296 20.45 5.72 -16.76
CA ALA A 296 21.46 5.06 -15.93
C ALA A 296 21.97 6.00 -14.82
N TRP A 297 22.13 7.28 -15.12
CA TRP A 297 22.44 8.30 -14.11
C TRP A 297 21.29 8.47 -13.11
N ALA A 298 20.03 8.50 -13.55
CA ALA A 298 18.88 8.58 -12.66
C ALA A 298 18.76 7.34 -11.75
N GLY A 299 18.98 6.13 -12.30
CA GLY A 299 19.02 4.89 -11.51
C GLY A 299 20.13 4.87 -10.46
N LEU A 300 21.31 5.39 -10.80
CA LEU A 300 22.39 5.59 -9.82
C LEU A 300 21.97 6.57 -8.73
N ALA A 301 21.33 7.69 -9.09
CA ALA A 301 20.84 8.68 -8.14
C ALA A 301 19.81 8.10 -7.17
N LEU A 302 18.83 7.32 -7.68
CA LEU A 302 17.85 6.59 -6.86
C LEU A 302 18.53 5.63 -5.89
N THR A 303 19.57 4.93 -6.36
CA THR A 303 20.31 3.96 -5.53
C THR A 303 21.05 4.66 -4.40
N GLU A 304 21.82 5.70 -4.71
CA GLU A 304 22.59 6.47 -3.73
C GLU A 304 21.68 7.20 -2.71
N ALA A 305 20.47 7.61 -3.14
CA ALA A 305 19.52 8.29 -2.27
C ALA A 305 19.05 7.41 -1.10
N ILE A 306 18.81 6.10 -1.33
CA ILE A 306 18.24 5.19 -0.34
C ILE A 306 19.17 4.07 0.10
N LEU A 307 20.41 3.97 -0.42
CA LEU A 307 21.38 2.95 0.00
C LEU A 307 21.63 2.95 1.52
N PRO A 308 21.69 4.09 2.22
CA PRO A 308 21.83 4.12 3.68
C PRO A 308 20.68 3.47 4.46
N GLU A 309 19.48 3.41 3.89
CA GLU A 309 18.32 2.73 4.51
C GLU A 309 18.50 1.21 4.55
N TRP A 310 19.34 0.67 3.68
CA TRP A 310 19.51 -0.77 3.45
C TRP A 310 20.92 -1.25 3.79
N SER A 311 21.82 -0.37 4.25
CA SER A 311 23.21 -0.70 4.51
C SER A 311 23.79 0.17 5.62
N GLU A 312 25.01 -0.15 6.07
CA GLU A 312 25.74 0.66 7.06
C GLU A 312 26.46 1.87 6.42
N VAL A 313 26.28 2.13 5.12
CA VAL A 313 26.90 3.28 4.45
C VAL A 313 26.24 4.57 4.94
N PRO A 314 27.02 5.54 5.46
CA PRO A 314 26.42 6.76 5.97
C PRO A 314 25.95 7.67 4.82
N TYR A 315 24.88 8.44 5.07
CA TYR A 315 24.35 9.43 4.12
C TYR A 315 25.40 10.47 3.67
N THR A 316 26.41 10.76 4.50
CA THR A 316 27.48 11.69 4.15
C THR A 316 28.34 11.23 2.97
N GLU A 317 28.37 9.92 2.70
CA GLU A 317 29.07 9.33 1.56
C GLU A 317 28.20 9.29 0.31
N THR A 318 26.92 8.93 0.44
CA THR A 318 26.02 8.68 -0.71
C THR A 318 25.38 9.96 -1.26
N ARG A 319 25.01 10.92 -0.40
CA ARG A 319 24.33 12.17 -0.82
C ARG A 319 25.08 12.96 -1.90
N PRO A 320 26.42 13.20 -1.79
CA PRO A 320 27.13 13.91 -2.85
C PRO A 320 27.11 13.18 -4.19
N ALA A 321 27.28 11.85 -4.17
CA ALA A 321 27.28 11.02 -5.36
C ALA A 321 25.87 10.96 -6.00
N GLY A 322 24.83 10.78 -5.18
CA GLY A 322 23.43 10.78 -5.64
C GLY A 322 23.01 12.11 -6.26
N ARG A 323 23.44 13.23 -5.67
CA ARG A 323 23.16 14.57 -6.21
C ARG A 323 23.85 14.80 -7.55
N ASP A 324 25.15 14.51 -7.67
CA ASP A 324 25.90 14.62 -8.93
C ASP A 324 25.25 13.74 -10.02
N ALA A 325 24.87 12.52 -9.67
CA ALA A 325 24.20 11.62 -10.61
C ALA A 325 22.85 12.17 -11.10
N ALA A 326 22.02 12.68 -10.19
CA ALA A 326 20.74 13.27 -10.55
C ALA A 326 20.89 14.56 -11.40
N GLU A 327 21.85 15.42 -11.08
CA GLU A 327 22.15 16.62 -11.86
C GLU A 327 22.59 16.27 -13.28
N ARG A 328 23.44 15.24 -13.44
CA ARG A 328 23.85 14.76 -14.76
C ARG A 328 22.71 14.14 -15.53
N ALA A 329 21.84 13.37 -14.87
CA ALA A 329 20.64 12.84 -15.49
C ALA A 329 19.76 13.95 -16.06
N LEU A 330 19.46 14.97 -15.25
CA LEU A 330 18.61 16.11 -15.64
C LEU A 330 19.26 17.04 -16.65
N ALA A 331 20.59 17.14 -16.67
CA ALA A 331 21.32 17.90 -17.71
C ALA A 331 21.20 17.23 -19.10
N ILE A 332 21.05 15.89 -19.15
CA ILE A 332 20.85 15.14 -20.37
C ILE A 332 19.36 15.07 -20.73
N ASP A 333 18.50 14.68 -19.79
CA ASP A 333 17.05 14.60 -19.94
C ASP A 333 16.32 15.27 -18.77
N PRO A 334 15.81 16.50 -18.94
CA PRO A 334 15.09 17.24 -17.89
C PRO A 334 13.67 16.71 -17.63
N THR A 335 13.25 15.62 -18.25
CA THR A 335 11.92 15.01 -18.10
C THR A 335 11.93 13.72 -17.26
N LEU A 336 13.04 13.40 -16.59
CA LEU A 336 13.19 12.20 -15.77
C LEU A 336 12.63 12.39 -14.35
N PRO A 337 11.47 11.82 -14.00
CA PRO A 337 10.89 11.95 -12.66
C PRO A 337 11.75 11.28 -11.59
N GLU A 338 12.47 10.21 -11.93
CA GLU A 338 13.37 9.48 -11.05
C GLU A 338 14.49 10.38 -10.52
N ALA A 339 15.06 11.20 -11.39
CA ALA A 339 16.15 12.10 -11.02
C ALA A 339 15.66 13.24 -10.10
N TYR A 340 14.48 13.80 -10.39
CA TYR A 340 13.86 14.79 -9.50
C TYR A 340 13.53 14.16 -8.13
N ALA A 341 12.93 12.97 -8.10
CA ALA A 341 12.58 12.29 -6.85
C ALA A 341 13.82 11.97 -6.01
N ALA A 342 14.92 11.51 -6.64
CA ALA A 342 16.18 11.27 -5.94
C ALA A 342 16.78 12.54 -5.33
N GLN A 343 16.83 13.65 -6.08
CA GLN A 343 17.28 14.93 -5.54
C GLN A 343 16.37 15.44 -4.41
N ALA A 344 15.06 15.27 -4.55
CA ALA A 344 14.08 15.68 -3.56
C ALA A 344 14.28 14.88 -2.25
N TYR A 345 14.44 13.55 -2.36
CA TYR A 345 14.69 12.70 -1.20
C TYR A 345 16.00 13.07 -0.50
N ILE A 346 17.09 13.26 -1.24
CA ILE A 346 18.36 13.72 -0.68
C ILE A 346 18.20 15.08 0.03
N ALA A 347 17.45 16.02 -0.56
CA ALA A 347 17.18 17.33 0.05
C ALA A 347 16.38 17.20 1.35
N SER A 348 15.38 16.30 1.41
CA SER A 348 14.60 16.05 2.63
C SER A 348 15.45 15.49 3.76
N THR A 349 16.34 14.53 3.48
CA THR A 349 17.28 13.97 4.46
C THR A 349 18.35 14.98 4.93
N GLU A 350 18.52 16.09 4.22
CA GLU A 350 19.34 17.25 4.60
C GLU A 350 18.53 18.36 5.27
N PHE A 351 17.24 18.11 5.58
CA PHE A 351 16.28 19.06 6.15
C PHE A 351 16.05 20.32 5.30
N ARG A 352 16.31 20.24 4.00
CA ARG A 352 16.06 21.30 3.03
C ARG A 352 14.66 21.14 2.40
N PHE A 353 13.62 21.15 3.26
CA PHE A 353 12.25 20.78 2.89
C PHE A 353 11.68 21.63 1.75
N GLY A 354 11.86 22.96 1.77
CA GLY A 354 11.38 23.80 0.66
C GLY A 354 11.98 23.43 -0.71
N THR A 355 13.26 22.97 -0.73
CA THR A 355 13.88 22.43 -1.95
C THR A 355 13.30 21.08 -2.32
N ALA A 356 13.08 20.20 -1.31
CA ALA A 356 12.50 18.87 -1.52
C ALA A 356 11.09 18.98 -2.13
N HIS A 357 10.23 19.84 -1.58
CA HIS A 357 8.87 20.06 -2.07
C HIS A 357 8.88 20.49 -3.55
N ALA A 358 9.67 21.51 -3.90
CA ALA A 358 9.75 21.99 -5.28
C ALA A 358 10.20 20.90 -6.26
N LEU A 359 11.11 20.02 -5.84
CA LEU A 359 11.61 18.91 -6.65
C LEU A 359 10.60 17.77 -6.76
N PHE A 360 9.88 17.42 -5.67
CA PHE A 360 8.79 16.44 -5.72
C PHE A 360 7.65 16.94 -6.63
N ASP A 361 7.27 18.22 -6.54
CA ASP A 361 6.28 18.82 -7.43
C ASP A 361 6.70 18.71 -8.90
N ARG A 362 8.00 18.88 -9.18
CA ARG A 362 8.54 18.68 -10.55
C ARG A 362 8.46 17.21 -10.97
N ALA A 363 8.82 16.26 -10.11
CA ALA A 363 8.69 14.83 -10.40
C ALA A 363 7.24 14.45 -10.75
N ILE A 364 6.28 14.93 -9.96
CA ILE A 364 4.84 14.69 -10.16
C ILE A 364 4.34 15.38 -11.45
N ALA A 365 4.80 16.59 -11.73
CA ALA A 365 4.40 17.32 -12.92
C ALA A 365 4.85 16.64 -14.23
N VAL A 366 6.06 16.01 -14.24
CA VAL A 366 6.57 15.31 -15.42
C VAL A 366 6.02 13.89 -15.54
N ALA A 367 5.64 13.25 -14.42
CA ALA A 367 5.05 11.90 -14.42
C ALA A 367 3.99 11.78 -13.30
N PRO A 368 2.73 12.16 -13.58
CA PRO A 368 1.66 12.15 -12.56
C PRO A 368 1.32 10.76 -11.99
N SER A 369 1.70 9.68 -12.67
CA SER A 369 1.51 8.29 -12.19
C SER A 369 2.77 7.66 -11.58
N TYR A 370 3.81 8.44 -11.29
CA TYR A 370 5.04 7.93 -10.67
C TYR A 370 4.87 7.79 -9.15
N ALA A 371 4.44 6.61 -8.70
CA ALA A 371 4.09 6.34 -7.30
C ALA A 371 5.21 6.67 -6.29
N THR A 372 6.49 6.41 -6.65
CA THR A 372 7.65 6.69 -5.78
C THR A 372 7.76 8.18 -5.41
N ALA A 373 7.41 9.10 -6.32
CA ALA A 373 7.44 10.53 -6.01
C ALA A 373 6.42 10.89 -4.91
N TYR A 374 5.23 10.32 -4.94
CA TYR A 374 4.22 10.53 -3.91
C TYR A 374 4.60 9.87 -2.59
N GLN A 375 5.17 8.65 -2.64
CA GLN A 375 5.65 7.95 -1.46
C GLN A 375 6.73 8.78 -0.75
N TRP A 376 7.81 9.13 -1.42
CA TRP A 376 8.92 9.87 -0.84
C TRP A 376 8.56 11.30 -0.44
N TYR A 377 7.59 11.91 -1.13
CA TYR A 377 7.04 13.20 -0.70
C TYR A 377 6.28 13.06 0.62
N GLY A 378 5.48 12.00 0.77
CA GLY A 378 4.80 11.69 2.02
C GLY A 378 5.77 11.49 3.19
N GLU A 379 6.86 10.76 2.97
CA GLU A 379 7.93 10.55 3.97
C GLU A 379 8.66 11.85 4.32
N ALA A 380 8.90 12.73 3.33
CA ALA A 380 9.48 14.04 3.57
C ALA A 380 8.57 14.92 4.44
N LEU A 381 7.26 14.96 4.15
CA LEU A 381 6.27 15.68 4.94
C LEU A 381 6.13 15.10 6.36
N GLN A 382 6.20 13.78 6.50
CA GLN A 382 6.24 13.09 7.79
C GLN A 382 7.43 13.57 8.63
N SER A 383 8.63 13.60 8.06
CA SER A 383 9.85 14.05 8.75
C SER A 383 9.87 15.57 9.01
N GLU A 384 9.05 16.35 8.33
CA GLU A 384 8.80 17.78 8.59
C GLU A 384 7.76 18.01 9.69
N GLY A 385 6.92 17.00 9.98
CA GLY A 385 5.83 17.07 10.95
C GLY A 385 4.46 17.39 10.34
N GLU A 386 4.39 17.49 9.01
CA GLU A 386 3.18 17.75 8.25
C GLU A 386 2.39 16.45 7.98
N LEU A 387 1.98 15.76 9.06
CA LEU A 387 1.44 14.40 9.01
C LEU A 387 0.19 14.29 8.11
N ASP A 388 -0.76 15.23 8.20
CA ASP A 388 -1.97 15.17 7.38
C ASP A 388 -1.68 15.31 5.89
N ALA A 389 -0.77 16.22 5.52
CA ALA A 389 -0.33 16.38 4.14
C ALA A 389 0.43 15.14 3.64
N GLY A 390 1.25 14.54 4.51
CA GLY A 390 1.94 13.29 4.24
C GLY A 390 0.97 12.12 4.01
N VAL A 391 -0.07 12.00 4.84
CA VAL A 391 -1.16 11.01 4.66
C VAL A 391 -1.83 11.18 3.29
N ASP A 392 -2.06 12.42 2.84
CA ASP A 392 -2.68 12.68 1.54
C ASP A 392 -1.77 12.26 0.37
N MET A 393 -0.45 12.48 0.46
CA MET A 393 0.50 12.01 -0.56
C MET A 393 0.59 10.47 -0.56
N LEU A 394 0.70 9.84 0.59
CA LEU A 394 0.77 8.38 0.68
C LEU A 394 -0.52 7.70 0.24
N ARG A 395 -1.68 8.31 0.47
CA ARG A 395 -2.95 7.81 -0.09
C ARG A 395 -2.94 7.79 -1.63
N LYS A 396 -2.34 8.81 -2.27
CA LYS A 396 -2.15 8.83 -3.74
C LYS A 396 -1.15 7.74 -4.17
N ALA A 397 -0.05 7.56 -3.43
CA ALA A 397 0.90 6.48 -3.70
C ALA A 397 0.24 5.10 -3.65
N VAL A 398 -0.57 4.82 -2.61
CA VAL A 398 -1.36 3.56 -2.49
C VAL A 398 -2.37 3.40 -3.62
N ALA A 399 -2.99 4.50 -4.08
CA ALA A 399 -3.91 4.43 -5.22
C ALA A 399 -3.19 4.03 -6.51
N LEU A 400 -1.94 4.45 -6.71
CA LEU A 400 -1.10 4.10 -7.86
C LEU A 400 -0.42 2.73 -7.70
N ASP A 401 -0.06 2.34 -6.47
CA ASP A 401 0.67 1.10 -6.18
C ASP A 401 0.04 0.29 -5.03
N PRO A 402 -1.21 -0.20 -5.21
CA PRO A 402 -1.98 -0.81 -4.12
C PRO A 402 -1.42 -2.14 -3.60
N LYS A 403 -0.55 -2.82 -4.36
CA LYS A 403 0.06 -4.10 -3.99
C LYS A 403 1.49 -3.97 -3.45
N SER A 404 2.03 -2.76 -3.39
CA SER A 404 3.35 -2.52 -2.81
C SER A 404 3.31 -2.66 -1.29
N SER A 405 4.08 -3.63 -0.74
CA SER A 405 4.24 -3.75 0.71
C SER A 405 4.85 -2.47 1.29
N ILE A 406 5.91 -1.95 0.66
CA ILE A 406 6.62 -0.75 1.13
C ILE A 406 5.67 0.46 1.19
N VAL A 407 4.95 0.77 0.10
CA VAL A 407 4.04 1.92 0.06
C VAL A 407 2.93 1.80 1.12
N ASN A 408 2.36 0.61 1.27
CA ASN A 408 1.31 0.38 2.25
C ASN A 408 1.84 0.42 3.69
N SER A 409 3.04 -0.13 3.95
CA SER A 409 3.65 -0.08 5.29
C SER A 409 3.98 1.34 5.70
N VAL A 410 4.55 2.15 4.81
CA VAL A 410 4.82 3.59 5.05
C VAL A 410 3.51 4.34 5.28
N TYR A 411 2.45 4.03 4.51
CA TYR A 411 1.13 4.63 4.70
C TYR A 411 0.51 4.25 6.05
N ALA A 412 0.62 2.98 6.47
CA ALA A 412 0.16 2.54 7.78
C ALA A 412 0.93 3.23 8.90
N ASN A 413 2.26 3.41 8.74
CA ASN A 413 3.09 4.06 9.75
C ASN A 413 2.71 5.53 9.97
N ILE A 414 2.55 6.32 8.91
CA ILE A 414 2.16 7.74 9.07
C ILE A 414 0.74 7.88 9.64
N LEU A 415 -0.18 6.95 9.34
CA LEU A 415 -1.50 6.93 9.97
C LEU A 415 -1.39 6.68 11.48
N TYR A 416 -0.52 5.76 11.90
CA TYR A 416 -0.25 5.48 13.30
C TYR A 416 0.33 6.71 14.01
N GLU A 417 1.36 7.34 13.45
CA GLU A 417 1.96 8.56 14.01
C GLU A 417 0.95 9.72 14.11
N ALA A 418 -0.04 9.77 13.22
CA ALA A 418 -1.14 10.72 13.26
C ALA A 418 -2.28 10.36 14.25
N HIS A 419 -2.12 9.29 15.06
CA HIS A 419 -3.17 8.72 15.95
C HIS A 419 -4.41 8.20 15.21
N ARG A 420 -4.24 7.71 13.98
CA ARG A 420 -5.28 7.05 13.19
C ARG A 420 -5.09 5.53 13.21
N ASP A 421 -4.90 4.98 14.41
CA ASP A 421 -4.48 3.58 14.66
C ASP A 421 -5.39 2.54 14.00
N ASP A 422 -6.73 2.73 14.05
CA ASP A 422 -7.66 1.77 13.45
C ASP A 422 -7.53 1.73 11.92
N GLU A 423 -7.24 2.89 11.30
CA GLU A 423 -6.98 2.96 9.86
C GLU A 423 -5.62 2.34 9.53
N ALA A 424 -4.61 2.56 10.34
CA ALA A 424 -3.29 1.95 10.18
C ALA A 424 -3.38 0.41 10.23
N VAL A 425 -4.08 -0.14 11.23
CA VAL A 425 -4.32 -1.59 11.35
C VAL A 425 -5.12 -2.11 10.15
N ALA A 426 -6.15 -1.37 9.68
CA ALA A 426 -6.94 -1.78 8.51
C ALA A 426 -6.11 -1.84 7.22
N VAL A 427 -5.16 -0.91 7.03
CA VAL A 427 -4.19 -0.98 5.93
C VAL A 427 -3.35 -2.24 6.04
N CYS A 428 -2.79 -2.52 7.21
CA CYS A 428 -2.02 -3.74 7.46
C CYS A 428 -2.82 -5.02 7.22
N ASP A 429 -4.10 -5.05 7.61
CA ASP A 429 -4.97 -6.21 7.36
C ASP A 429 -5.24 -6.44 5.86
N SER A 430 -5.18 -5.38 5.05
CA SER A 430 -5.35 -5.48 3.60
C SER A 430 -4.16 -6.07 2.86
N ILE A 431 -2.96 -6.08 3.48
CA ILE A 431 -1.69 -6.54 2.88
C ILE A 431 -1.43 -8.03 3.12
N VAL A 432 -2.28 -8.75 3.83
CA VAL A 432 -2.08 -10.14 4.38
C VAL A 432 -1.53 -11.18 3.37
N ALA A 433 -1.53 -10.90 2.07
CA ALA A 433 -0.99 -11.80 1.05
C ALA A 433 0.52 -11.58 0.75
N ILE A 434 1.16 -10.58 1.37
CA ILE A 434 2.56 -10.23 1.14
C ILE A 434 3.32 -10.52 2.43
N GLU A 435 4.46 -11.22 2.34
CA GLU A 435 5.39 -11.39 3.47
C GLU A 435 5.92 -10.00 3.86
N ASP A 436 5.25 -9.36 4.82
CA ASP A 436 5.56 -8.04 5.32
C ASP A 436 5.98 -8.16 6.79
N GLU A 437 7.20 -7.70 7.08
CA GLU A 437 7.74 -7.72 8.45
C GLU A 437 7.28 -6.50 9.28
N TRP A 438 6.83 -5.41 8.62
CA TRP A 438 6.49 -4.14 9.27
C TRP A 438 5.11 -4.13 9.92
N CYS A 439 4.12 -4.71 9.27
CA CYS A 439 2.76 -4.75 9.79
C CYS A 439 2.59 -5.49 11.13
N PRO A 440 3.31 -6.59 11.40
CA PRO A 440 3.35 -7.18 12.75
C PRO A 440 3.91 -6.22 13.80
N LEU A 441 4.95 -5.43 13.48
CA LEU A 441 5.51 -4.42 14.38
C LEU A 441 4.50 -3.31 14.66
N LEU A 442 3.91 -2.72 13.65
CA LEU A 442 2.90 -1.68 13.82
C LEU A 442 1.70 -2.16 14.65
N LYS A 443 1.22 -3.39 14.43
CA LYS A 443 0.15 -3.98 15.25
C LYS A 443 0.57 -4.19 16.70
N PHE A 444 1.82 -4.55 16.92
CA PHE A 444 2.41 -4.62 18.27
C PHE A 444 2.39 -3.26 18.94
N ASP A 445 2.84 -2.20 18.28
CA ASP A 445 2.89 -0.84 18.82
C ASP A 445 1.49 -0.30 19.14
N VAL A 446 0.53 -0.49 18.24
CA VAL A 446 -0.87 -0.14 18.50
C VAL A 446 -1.44 -0.89 19.70
N ALA A 447 -1.16 -2.19 19.83
CA ALA A 447 -1.62 -2.97 20.98
C ALA A 447 -0.93 -2.53 22.27
N LEU A 448 0.36 -2.21 22.21
CA LEU A 448 1.15 -1.73 23.35
C LEU A 448 0.63 -0.38 23.89
N THR A 449 0.39 0.58 23.01
CA THR A 449 -0.16 1.90 23.39
C THR A 449 -1.56 1.81 23.96
N ARG A 450 -2.35 0.81 23.53
CA ARG A 450 -3.69 0.50 24.08
C ARG A 450 -3.66 -0.36 25.34
N LYS A 451 -2.47 -0.77 25.80
CA LYS A 451 -2.25 -1.71 26.92
C LYS A 451 -2.91 -3.07 26.71
N ASP A 452 -3.11 -3.45 25.45
CA ASP A 452 -3.53 -4.80 25.04
C ASP A 452 -2.31 -5.72 24.91
N TYR A 453 -1.77 -6.17 26.05
CA TYR A 453 -0.56 -6.99 26.06
C TYR A 453 -0.78 -8.38 25.45
N ALA A 454 -2.00 -8.89 25.43
CA ALA A 454 -2.34 -10.14 24.74
C ALA A 454 -2.27 -9.96 23.22
N GLY A 455 -2.83 -8.86 22.70
CA GLY A 455 -2.72 -8.49 21.30
C GLY A 455 -1.27 -8.21 20.86
N ALA A 456 -0.50 -7.49 21.68
CA ALA A 456 0.92 -7.23 21.46
C ALA A 456 1.72 -8.55 21.35
N ARG A 457 1.51 -9.50 22.27
CA ARG A 457 2.12 -10.83 22.21
C ARG A 457 1.77 -11.55 20.92
N ALA A 458 0.48 -11.60 20.55
CA ALA A 458 0.01 -12.29 19.35
C ALA A 458 0.60 -11.67 18.05
N ALA A 459 0.84 -10.36 18.01
CA ALA A 459 1.38 -9.68 16.86
C ALA A 459 2.82 -10.11 16.50
N LEU A 460 3.71 -10.28 17.49
CA LEU A 460 5.14 -10.52 17.24
C LEU A 460 5.63 -11.94 17.62
N GLU A 461 4.85 -12.74 18.31
CA GLU A 461 5.31 -14.07 18.78
C GLU A 461 5.79 -14.95 17.61
N LYS A 462 5.08 -14.93 16.48
CA LYS A 462 5.45 -15.69 15.28
C LYS A 462 6.75 -15.18 14.68
N ALA A 463 6.95 -13.86 14.61
CA ALA A 463 8.16 -13.26 14.09
C ALA A 463 9.38 -13.56 15.00
N ALA A 464 9.19 -13.45 16.32
CA ALA A 464 10.21 -13.81 17.29
C ALA A 464 10.59 -15.30 17.21
N ALA A 465 9.60 -16.19 17.06
CA ALA A 465 9.84 -17.64 16.92
C ALA A 465 10.62 -17.96 15.62
N ALA A 466 10.36 -17.24 14.53
CA ALA A 466 11.07 -17.44 13.26
C ALA A 466 12.56 -17.05 13.35
N ARG A 467 12.92 -16.10 14.22
CA ARG A 467 14.31 -15.68 14.47
C ARG A 467 15.08 -16.61 15.40
N GLY A 468 14.41 -17.57 16.02
CA GLY A 468 15.04 -18.60 16.82
C GLY A 468 14.70 -18.56 18.31
N LYS A 469 15.32 -19.49 19.07
CA LYS A 469 14.97 -19.68 20.48
C LYS A 469 15.37 -18.49 21.38
N GLU A 470 16.46 -17.84 21.10
CA GLU A 470 16.95 -16.69 21.89
C GLU A 470 16.05 -15.48 21.69
N ALA A 471 15.65 -15.18 20.45
CA ALA A 471 14.71 -14.12 20.11
C ALA A 471 13.36 -14.35 20.79
N LEU A 472 12.82 -15.56 20.69
CA LEU A 472 11.56 -15.90 21.34
C LEU A 472 11.64 -15.81 22.87
N ALA A 473 12.78 -16.21 23.47
CA ALA A 473 12.99 -16.11 24.91
C ALA A 473 13.05 -14.65 25.39
N LEU A 474 13.76 -13.77 24.65
CA LEU A 474 13.81 -12.35 24.95
C LEU A 474 12.42 -11.71 24.80
N PHE A 475 11.72 -11.99 23.71
CA PHE A 475 10.36 -11.48 23.48
C PHE A 475 9.38 -11.92 24.57
N ASN A 476 9.41 -13.19 24.98
CA ASN A 476 8.58 -13.67 26.08
C ASN A 476 8.89 -12.98 27.40
N ALA A 477 10.19 -12.74 27.69
CA ALA A 477 10.59 -11.98 28.87
C ALA A 477 10.09 -10.53 28.84
N GLN A 478 10.09 -9.89 27.66
CA GLN A 478 9.52 -8.55 27.47
C GLN A 478 8.02 -8.50 27.78
N MET A 479 7.26 -9.48 27.26
CA MET A 479 5.82 -9.56 27.50
C MET A 479 5.50 -9.89 28.96
N ASP A 480 6.29 -10.77 29.58
CA ASP A 480 6.14 -11.11 31.00
C ASP A 480 6.44 -9.91 31.92
N ALA A 481 7.40 -9.05 31.54
CA ALA A 481 7.70 -7.81 32.26
C ALA A 481 6.51 -6.82 32.23
N LEU A 482 5.81 -6.73 31.09
CA LEU A 482 4.58 -5.90 30.97
C LEU A 482 3.44 -6.43 31.86
N ASP A 483 3.37 -7.76 32.06
CA ASP A 483 2.44 -8.41 32.95
C ASP A 483 2.87 -8.35 34.45
N GLY A 484 3.97 -7.66 34.76
CA GLY A 484 4.54 -7.58 36.11
C GLY A 484 5.22 -8.86 36.58
N LYS A 485 5.61 -9.72 35.64
CA LYS A 485 6.35 -10.95 35.87
C LYS A 485 7.82 -10.76 35.50
N GLY A 486 8.73 -11.28 36.31
CA GLY A 486 10.17 -11.18 36.04
C GLY A 486 10.80 -9.82 36.37
N ASP A 487 12.07 -9.65 35.99
CA ASP A 487 12.84 -8.44 36.24
C ASP A 487 12.88 -7.55 34.97
N ALA A 488 12.00 -6.54 34.95
CA ALA A 488 11.87 -5.61 33.84
C ALA A 488 13.19 -4.87 33.54
N GLU A 489 14.02 -4.56 34.56
CA GLU A 489 15.31 -3.87 34.38
C GLU A 489 16.30 -4.75 33.61
N VAL A 490 16.42 -6.00 33.98
CA VAL A 490 17.32 -6.95 33.28
C VAL A 490 16.90 -7.14 31.82
N VAL A 491 15.60 -7.25 31.59
CA VAL A 491 15.05 -7.37 30.23
C VAL A 491 15.30 -6.10 29.43
N ALA A 492 15.06 -4.93 30.03
CA ALA A 492 15.26 -3.63 29.38
C ALA A 492 16.72 -3.42 28.95
N ARG A 493 17.70 -3.74 29.80
CA ARG A 493 19.12 -3.65 29.45
C ARG A 493 19.48 -4.59 28.31
N LYS A 494 18.99 -5.84 28.33
CA LYS A 494 19.21 -6.77 27.22
C LYS A 494 18.62 -6.28 25.91
N LEU A 495 17.41 -5.68 25.94
CA LEU A 495 16.79 -5.13 24.76
C LEU A 495 17.58 -3.93 24.22
N LEU A 496 18.01 -3.02 25.10
CA LEU A 496 18.80 -1.86 24.71
C LEU A 496 20.11 -2.26 24.03
N ASP A 497 20.79 -3.29 24.56
CA ASP A 497 22.04 -3.80 23.98
C ASP A 497 21.79 -4.54 22.66
N ALA A 498 20.69 -5.29 22.53
CA ALA A 498 20.32 -6.00 21.31
C ALA A 498 19.92 -5.06 20.17
N THR A 499 19.33 -3.91 20.50
CA THR A 499 18.90 -2.89 19.51
C THR A 499 19.95 -1.82 19.24
N ASP A 500 21.19 -1.98 19.75
CA ASP A 500 22.28 -1.06 19.51
C ASP A 500 22.87 -1.29 18.11
N GLY A 501 22.62 -0.35 17.21
CA GLY A 501 22.99 -0.46 15.80
C GLY A 501 21.79 -0.43 14.86
N GLN A 502 22.06 -0.30 13.55
CA GLN A 502 21.01 -0.31 12.51
C GLN A 502 20.35 -1.68 12.40
N ASN A 503 21.14 -2.70 12.67
CA ASN A 503 20.72 -4.08 12.67
C ASN A 503 20.95 -4.67 14.05
N ASP A 504 20.00 -5.38 14.57
CA ASP A 504 20.26 -6.33 15.63
C ASP A 504 21.29 -7.36 15.09
N PRO A 505 22.59 -7.23 15.39
CA PRO A 505 23.63 -8.04 14.76
C PRO A 505 23.50 -9.53 15.08
N ALA A 506 22.73 -9.84 16.13
CA ALA A 506 22.41 -11.20 16.51
C ALA A 506 21.04 -11.66 16.01
N GLY A 507 20.23 -10.77 15.40
CA GLY A 507 18.85 -11.09 14.99
C GLY A 507 17.96 -11.52 16.14
N ILE A 508 18.22 -10.98 17.35
CA ILE A 508 17.62 -11.47 18.60
C ILE A 508 16.24 -10.85 18.83
N THR A 509 16.02 -9.61 18.37
CA THR A 509 14.75 -8.94 18.58
C THR A 509 14.01 -8.68 17.27
N PRO A 510 12.69 -8.88 17.21
CA PRO A 510 11.87 -8.40 16.10
C PRO A 510 11.62 -6.90 16.15
N MET A 511 11.97 -6.23 17.26
CA MET A 511 11.79 -4.80 17.47
C MET A 511 13.02 -4.04 17.00
N SER A 512 12.83 -2.94 16.29
CA SER A 512 13.91 -2.09 15.79
C SER A 512 13.55 -0.61 15.93
N GLY A 513 14.51 0.26 15.72
CA GLY A 513 14.28 1.68 15.64
C GLY A 513 13.57 2.27 16.86
N LEU A 514 12.44 2.94 16.61
CA LEU A 514 11.63 3.61 17.64
C LEU A 514 10.70 2.66 18.41
N ASP A 515 10.43 1.46 17.91
CA ASP A 515 9.50 0.50 18.53
C ASP A 515 9.95 0.11 19.95
N ALA A 516 11.27 -0.06 20.15
CA ALA A 516 11.84 -0.35 21.46
C ALA A 516 11.59 0.76 22.48
N MET A 517 11.48 2.02 22.03
CA MET A 517 11.19 3.16 22.91
C MET A 517 9.80 3.05 23.52
N LEU A 518 8.80 2.65 22.73
CA LEU A 518 7.43 2.45 23.22
C LEU A 518 7.36 1.38 24.30
N TRP A 519 8.13 0.31 24.15
CA TRP A 519 8.20 -0.73 25.19
C TRP A 519 8.87 -0.21 26.47
N PHE A 520 9.98 0.55 26.38
CA PHE A 520 10.61 1.17 27.55
C PHE A 520 9.65 2.11 28.27
N MET A 521 8.90 2.92 27.52
CA MET A 521 7.87 3.81 28.08
C MET A 521 6.73 3.02 28.74
N ALA A 522 6.32 1.90 28.16
CA ALA A 522 5.26 1.05 28.71
C ALA A 522 5.62 0.44 30.08
N ILE A 523 6.91 0.18 30.34
CA ILE A 523 7.42 -0.27 31.64
C ILE A 523 7.82 0.91 32.56
N GLY A 524 7.57 2.16 32.17
CA GLY A 524 7.88 3.36 32.94
C GLY A 524 9.35 3.79 32.92
N ARG A 525 10.12 3.35 31.95
CA ARG A 525 11.57 3.64 31.80
C ARG A 525 11.83 4.64 30.67
N ASN A 526 11.31 5.87 30.82
CA ASN A 526 11.53 6.98 29.89
C ASN A 526 13.05 7.28 29.70
N ASP A 527 13.86 7.10 30.75
CA ASP A 527 15.32 7.24 30.68
C ASP A 527 15.95 6.29 29.64
N LEU A 528 15.51 5.04 29.57
CA LEU A 528 16.01 4.08 28.57
C LEU A 528 15.47 4.37 27.17
N ALA A 529 14.25 4.88 27.05
CA ALA A 529 13.72 5.33 25.78
C ALA A 529 14.59 6.48 25.19
N ILE A 530 14.98 7.45 26.02
CA ILE A 530 15.86 8.55 25.65
C ILE A 530 17.28 8.04 25.34
N GLU A 531 17.85 7.14 26.17
CA GLU A 531 19.14 6.52 25.91
C GLU A 531 19.15 5.79 24.54
N ARG A 532 18.05 5.10 24.18
CA ARG A 532 17.88 4.47 22.87
C ARG A 532 17.91 5.50 21.74
N LEU A 533 17.21 6.63 21.90
CA LEU A 533 17.19 7.69 20.90
C LEU A 533 18.57 8.33 20.70
N VAL A 534 19.34 8.54 21.78
CA VAL A 534 20.73 9.02 21.71
C VAL A 534 21.61 8.08 20.90
N ARG A 535 21.45 6.78 21.08
CA ARG A 535 22.20 5.77 20.31
C ARG A 535 21.76 5.78 18.85
N PHE A 536 20.46 5.87 18.61
CA PHE A 536 19.87 5.86 17.27
C PHE A 536 20.26 7.09 16.43
N GLN A 537 20.35 8.27 17.06
CA GLN A 537 20.77 9.52 16.41
C GLN A 537 22.14 9.42 15.72
N LYS A 538 23.06 8.63 16.28
CA LYS A 538 24.39 8.45 15.71
C LYS A 538 24.38 7.71 14.37
N ILE A 539 23.35 6.93 14.13
CA ILE A 539 23.24 6.03 12.97
C ILE A 539 22.32 6.67 11.92
N LEU A 540 21.12 7.06 12.31
CA LEU A 540 20.07 7.61 11.42
C LEU A 540 19.55 8.95 11.96
N PRO A 541 20.34 10.04 11.86
CA PRO A 541 19.98 11.32 12.47
C PRO A 541 18.67 11.94 11.94
N HIS A 542 18.26 11.64 10.69
CA HIS A 542 17.00 12.14 10.14
C HIS A 542 15.79 11.43 10.73
N ASN A 543 15.89 10.14 11.11
CA ASN A 543 14.79 9.39 11.70
C ASN A 543 14.47 9.85 13.14
N VAL A 544 15.41 10.53 13.80
CA VAL A 544 15.17 11.13 15.14
C VAL A 544 14.06 12.18 15.08
N ARG A 545 13.89 12.85 13.94
CA ARG A 545 12.78 13.81 13.75
C ARG A 545 11.41 13.14 13.83
N LEU A 546 11.30 11.87 13.43
CA LEU A 546 10.06 11.12 13.54
C LEU A 546 9.58 11.05 14.99
N ALA A 547 10.50 10.82 15.95
CA ALA A 547 10.17 10.84 17.37
C ALA A 547 9.68 12.22 17.86
N ALA A 548 10.01 13.31 17.17
CA ALA A 548 9.53 14.65 17.52
C ALA A 548 8.06 14.88 17.17
N PHE A 549 7.60 14.23 16.12
CA PHE A 549 6.27 14.46 15.54
C PHE A 549 5.31 13.30 15.78
N ASP A 550 5.83 12.11 16.13
CA ASP A 550 5.02 10.99 16.57
C ASP A 550 4.37 11.30 17.91
N LYS A 551 3.05 11.40 17.90
CA LYS A 551 2.24 11.77 19.06
C LYS A 551 2.32 10.76 20.20
N HIS A 552 2.80 9.54 19.97
CA HIS A 552 3.00 8.54 21.02
C HIS A 552 4.18 8.89 21.94
N PHE A 553 5.09 9.77 21.50
CA PHE A 553 6.22 10.26 22.28
C PHE A 553 5.99 11.64 22.92
N GLU A 554 4.78 12.23 22.83
CA GLU A 554 4.47 13.56 23.39
C GLU A 554 4.87 13.68 24.86
N GLN A 555 4.76 12.62 25.66
CA GLN A 555 5.16 12.64 27.07
C GLN A 555 6.66 12.85 27.29
N LEU A 556 7.52 12.51 26.33
CA LEU A 556 8.96 12.72 26.41
C LEU A 556 9.36 14.15 26.06
N HIS A 557 8.48 14.95 25.44
CA HIS A 557 8.78 16.32 25.05
C HIS A 557 9.05 17.26 26.26
N CYS A 558 8.72 16.83 27.46
CA CYS A 558 9.05 17.57 28.70
C CYS A 558 10.39 17.17 29.32
N GLU A 559 11.03 16.14 28.80
CA GLU A 559 12.35 15.69 29.28
C GLU A 559 13.46 16.53 28.64
N PRO A 560 14.31 17.22 29.43
CA PRO A 560 15.33 18.12 28.87
C PRO A 560 16.30 17.44 27.90
N GLU A 561 16.70 16.20 28.19
CA GLU A 561 17.59 15.43 27.34
C GLU A 561 16.95 15.09 25.99
N PHE A 562 15.67 14.77 25.98
CA PHE A 562 14.91 14.53 24.74
C PHE A 562 14.85 15.80 23.89
N VAL A 563 14.56 16.95 24.51
CA VAL A 563 14.54 18.25 23.82
C VAL A 563 15.90 18.61 23.21
N ASP A 564 17.00 18.34 23.92
CA ASP A 564 18.35 18.61 23.42
C ASP A 564 18.69 17.74 22.21
N ILE A 565 18.26 16.48 22.19
CA ILE A 565 18.41 15.59 21.03
C ILE A 565 17.65 16.16 19.82
N LEU A 566 16.39 16.57 20.02
CA LEU A 566 15.55 17.12 18.94
C LEU A 566 16.11 18.43 18.38
N ARG A 567 16.72 19.29 19.20
CA ARG A 567 17.43 20.50 18.72
C ARG A 567 18.56 20.14 17.77
N THR A 568 19.31 19.08 18.04
CA THR A 568 20.38 18.63 17.14
C THR A 568 19.84 18.12 15.80
N ALA A 569 18.61 17.63 15.79
CA ALA A 569 17.87 17.23 14.59
C ALA A 569 17.11 18.40 13.91
N GLN A 570 17.42 19.66 14.29
CA GLN A 570 16.85 20.89 13.73
C GLN A 570 15.31 20.97 13.85
N VAL A 571 14.75 20.46 14.96
CA VAL A 571 13.34 20.63 15.29
C VAL A 571 13.14 21.97 16.00
N GLU A 572 12.21 22.79 15.53
CA GLU A 572 11.96 24.13 16.09
C GLU A 572 11.24 24.07 17.44
N GLU A 573 11.68 24.93 18.39
CA GLU A 573 11.13 24.99 19.76
C GLU A 573 9.62 25.23 19.92
N PRO A 574 8.91 26.00 19.06
CA PRO A 574 7.48 26.22 19.23
C PRO A 574 6.66 24.92 19.23
N ASN A 575 7.10 23.93 18.46
CA ASN A 575 6.42 22.63 18.38
C ASN A 575 6.66 21.80 19.65
N LEU A 576 7.85 21.91 20.26
CA LEU A 576 8.21 21.21 21.49
C LEU A 576 7.52 21.80 22.73
N ALA A 577 7.46 23.15 22.84
CA ALA A 577 6.84 23.83 23.96
C ALA A 577 5.31 23.68 24.00
N ALA A 578 4.65 23.51 22.85
CA ALA A 578 3.22 23.29 22.77
C ALA A 578 2.82 21.88 23.27
N ALA A 579 3.66 20.88 23.00
CA ALA A 579 3.44 19.50 23.43
C ALA A 579 3.55 19.35 24.96
N CYS A 580 4.57 19.98 25.58
CA CYS A 580 4.77 19.94 27.02
C CYS A 580 3.62 20.59 27.81
N LYS A 581 2.94 21.61 27.27
CA LYS A 581 1.78 22.25 27.90
C LYS A 581 0.50 21.41 27.88
N LYS A 582 0.41 20.41 27.00
CA LYS A 582 -0.75 19.49 26.92
C LYS A 582 -0.59 18.27 27.82
N ALA A 583 0.64 17.93 28.20
CA ALA A 583 0.96 16.77 29.05
C ALA A 583 0.83 17.06 30.55
N ASN A 584 0.76 18.32 30.97
CA ASN A 584 0.47 18.80 32.31
C ASN A 584 -0.99 19.31 32.43
#